data_d0235d932d81a0980936a00a5bc6e286
#
_entry.id   d0235d932d81a0980936a00a5bc6e286
#
_cell.length_a   1.000
_cell.length_b   1.000
_cell.length_c   1.000
_cell.angle_alpha   90.00
_cell.angle_beta   90.00
_cell.angle_gamma   90.00
#
_symmetry.space_group_name_H-M   'P 1'
#
loop_
_entity.id
_entity.type
_entity.pdbx_description
1 polymer ?
#
loop_
_entity_poly.entity_id
_entity_poly.type
_entity_poly.pdbx_seq_one_letter_code
_entity_poly.pdbx_strand_id
1 'polypeptide(L)'
;MNEQISTAVILAARREFNGKLPYPLVPIADGVCLLDRTLLLLDQLNYERIYIVAGYRSDLFEPYAQRDPRISIIYNSDYAFTSSMSSLALLYGVIAEDFLLIEGDTFYEGRVLEDLTKTTYRDCLSVTEESGSGDEAFVGLTYGFVTKVSKDRHQLASISGELLGIMRLSLQTFERMVALWKAANNPLLNYEYALLEVTNPIERPALFFNDLIWGDIDSDEDQHRMVNYIYPRLLRKENPLNIDNLVAHLSHIFSTPIDSSQVVIAPVGGMSNKNFRVEYAGKSYVLRLPGVASETMVDRSNEHTNSQIACQLGINPPIRYFDAQTGIKLADFIVGAQPLGQATIQRVEYLDQIAKILHKLHDSAMRLSNDFNGFTELRKYEHTLKELGISVEDKDALLIVPNLQVRINELGVSLAPCHNDLVAENFIKDNLGNLYLIDWEYSGMNDPHWDIAALFLESSFSAEAQAYFLARYYLNDVPADASEKILIYQILMDLLWSLWTDIKEAGGEDFASYGADRYARALLNIKRWVNHEF
;
A
#
# COMPACT_ATOMS: atom_id res chain seq x y z
N MET A 1 -25.57 3.57 1.20
CA MET A 1 -24.17 3.33 0.91
C MET A 1 -23.75 4.50 0.05
N ASN A 2 -22.83 5.35 0.51
CA ASN A 2 -22.28 6.40 -0.35
C ASN A 2 -21.41 5.69 -1.38
N GLU A 3 -21.78 5.78 -2.65
CA GLU A 3 -20.93 5.29 -3.74
C GLU A 3 -19.65 6.12 -3.75
N GLN A 4 -18.52 5.46 -3.68
CA GLN A 4 -17.21 6.07 -3.84
C GLN A 4 -17.15 6.63 -5.25
N ILE A 5 -16.74 7.90 -5.42
CA ILE A 5 -16.57 8.47 -6.76
C ILE A 5 -15.40 7.78 -7.45
N SER A 6 -15.58 7.46 -8.74
CA SER A 6 -14.56 6.78 -9.56
C SER A 6 -14.19 7.55 -10.82
N THR A 7 -14.79 8.73 -11.03
CA THR A 7 -14.52 9.60 -12.18
C THR A 7 -13.80 10.88 -11.75
N ALA A 8 -12.75 11.26 -12.48
CA ALA A 8 -12.02 12.51 -12.32
C ALA A 8 -12.01 13.30 -13.64
N VAL A 9 -12.04 14.63 -13.52
CA VAL A 9 -11.93 15.58 -14.61
C VAL A 9 -10.77 16.51 -14.35
N ILE A 10 -9.83 16.60 -15.28
CA ILE A 10 -8.67 17.50 -15.22
C ILE A 10 -8.85 18.58 -16.27
N LEU A 11 -8.95 19.86 -15.84
CA LEU A 11 -9.01 21.00 -16.74
C LEU A 11 -7.60 21.39 -17.17
N ALA A 12 -7.28 21.16 -18.44
CA ALA A 12 -5.96 21.34 -19.03
C ALA A 12 -6.00 22.22 -20.29
N ALA A 13 -7.08 22.97 -20.50
CA ALA A 13 -7.29 23.70 -21.74
C ALA A 13 -6.72 25.12 -21.74
N ARG A 14 -6.12 25.58 -20.61
CA ARG A 14 -5.49 26.92 -20.49
C ARG A 14 -4.39 27.10 -21.56
N ARG A 15 -4.09 28.37 -21.89
CA ARG A 15 -3.02 28.72 -22.85
C ARG A 15 -1.64 28.26 -22.38
N GLU A 16 -0.67 28.37 -23.27
CA GLU A 16 0.69 27.91 -23.07
C GLU A 16 1.41 28.48 -21.84
N PHE A 17 2.22 27.66 -21.20
CA PHE A 17 3.29 28.08 -20.31
C PHE A 17 4.51 28.48 -21.17
N ASN A 18 4.89 29.76 -21.14
CA ASN A 18 6.03 30.34 -21.88
C ASN A 18 6.08 30.00 -23.40
N GLY A 19 4.92 29.83 -24.04
CA GLY A 19 4.82 29.51 -25.46
C GLY A 19 5.30 28.12 -25.86
N LYS A 20 5.47 27.17 -24.89
CA LYS A 20 6.08 25.84 -25.17
C LYS A 20 5.22 24.65 -24.76
N LEU A 21 4.72 24.63 -23.55
CA LEU A 21 4.03 23.47 -22.97
C LEU A 21 2.66 23.86 -22.41
N PRO A 22 1.67 22.95 -22.41
CA PRO A 22 0.50 23.07 -21.55
C PRO A 22 0.92 23.03 -20.08
N TYR A 23 0.24 23.80 -19.21
CA TYR A 23 0.56 23.88 -17.79
C TYR A 23 0.66 22.52 -17.08
N PRO A 24 -0.26 21.55 -17.30
CA PRO A 24 -0.16 20.23 -16.66
C PRO A 24 1.10 19.44 -17.04
N LEU A 25 1.73 19.78 -18.17
CA LEU A 25 2.94 19.09 -18.65
C LEU A 25 4.23 19.81 -18.26
N VAL A 26 4.15 20.85 -17.42
CA VAL A 26 5.33 21.55 -16.89
C VAL A 26 6.10 20.62 -15.96
N PRO A 27 7.42 20.43 -16.19
CA PRO A 27 8.24 19.58 -15.33
C PRO A 27 8.33 20.12 -13.90
N ILE A 28 8.15 19.24 -12.91
CA ILE A 28 8.33 19.48 -11.47
C ILE A 28 9.52 18.72 -10.88
N ALA A 29 10.02 17.70 -11.61
CA ALA A 29 11.26 16.97 -11.33
C ALA A 29 11.77 16.33 -12.63
N ASP A 30 12.94 15.67 -12.58
CA ASP A 30 13.47 14.92 -13.73
C ASP A 30 12.47 13.82 -14.16
N GLY A 31 11.95 13.97 -15.37
CA GLY A 31 11.00 13.04 -15.98
C GLY A 31 9.58 13.01 -15.37
N VAL A 32 9.24 13.97 -14.49
CA VAL A 32 7.92 14.06 -13.84
C VAL A 32 7.32 15.44 -14.09
N CYS A 33 6.09 15.51 -14.60
CA CYS A 33 5.31 16.75 -14.71
C CYS A 33 4.14 16.79 -13.72
N LEU A 34 3.40 17.90 -13.67
CA LEU A 34 2.20 18.03 -12.81
C LEU A 34 1.17 16.94 -13.10
N LEU A 35 0.91 16.66 -14.38
CA LEU A 35 -0.05 15.64 -14.78
C LEU A 35 0.36 14.24 -14.31
N ASP A 36 1.65 13.88 -14.45
CA ASP A 36 2.15 12.59 -14.00
C ASP A 36 1.87 12.35 -12.50
N ARG A 37 2.10 13.40 -11.68
CA ARG A 37 1.81 13.35 -10.25
C ARG A 37 0.31 13.21 -9.98
N THR A 38 -0.53 14.00 -10.64
CA THR A 38 -1.99 13.92 -10.48
C THR A 38 -2.51 12.54 -10.84
N LEU A 39 -2.04 11.98 -11.96
CA LEU A 39 -2.42 10.63 -12.41
C LEU A 39 -1.97 9.55 -11.40
N LEU A 40 -0.77 9.68 -10.84
CA LEU A 40 -0.29 8.77 -9.79
C LEU A 40 -1.20 8.80 -8.55
N LEU A 41 -1.62 9.98 -8.09
CA LEU A 41 -2.53 10.11 -6.95
C LEU A 41 -3.92 9.51 -7.25
N LEU A 42 -4.45 9.73 -8.46
CA LEU A 42 -5.72 9.15 -8.90
C LEU A 42 -5.64 7.61 -9.01
N ASP A 43 -4.50 7.08 -9.42
CA ASP A 43 -4.24 5.63 -9.45
C ASP A 43 -4.26 5.02 -8.05
N GLN A 44 -3.56 5.62 -7.09
CA GLN A 44 -3.55 5.21 -5.70
C GLN A 44 -4.95 5.22 -5.04
N LEU A 45 -5.84 6.08 -5.52
CA LEU A 45 -7.23 6.20 -5.06
C LEU A 45 -8.22 5.34 -5.88
N ASN A 46 -7.74 4.53 -6.84
CA ASN A 46 -8.50 3.62 -7.68
C ASN A 46 -9.57 4.32 -8.54
N TYR A 47 -9.24 5.46 -9.15
CA TYR A 47 -10.12 6.12 -10.12
C TYR A 47 -10.18 5.31 -11.43
N GLU A 48 -11.40 5.04 -11.91
CA GLU A 48 -11.65 4.18 -13.08
C GLU A 48 -11.77 4.96 -14.39
N ARG A 49 -12.18 6.25 -14.33
CA ARG A 49 -12.38 7.11 -15.48
C ARG A 49 -11.74 8.47 -15.26
N ILE A 50 -10.91 8.89 -16.18
CA ILE A 50 -10.18 10.16 -16.11
C ILE A 50 -10.39 10.91 -17.43
N TYR A 51 -11.03 12.07 -17.35
CA TYR A 51 -11.24 12.95 -18.49
C TYR A 51 -10.26 14.13 -18.41
N ILE A 52 -9.44 14.29 -19.45
CA ILE A 52 -8.54 15.45 -19.56
C ILE A 52 -9.12 16.38 -20.61
N VAL A 53 -9.58 17.57 -20.20
CA VAL A 53 -10.07 18.58 -21.13
C VAL A 53 -8.89 19.42 -21.60
N ALA A 54 -8.39 19.13 -22.80
CA ALA A 54 -7.20 19.75 -23.37
C ALA A 54 -7.57 20.85 -24.38
N GLY A 55 -6.68 21.82 -24.57
CA GLY A 55 -6.79 22.89 -25.54
C GLY A 55 -5.49 23.07 -26.33
N TYR A 56 -4.61 23.96 -25.84
CA TYR A 56 -3.29 24.19 -26.44
C TYR A 56 -2.47 22.88 -26.46
N ARG A 57 -1.90 22.58 -27.64
CA ARG A 57 -1.06 21.38 -27.83
C ARG A 57 -1.70 20.10 -27.27
N SER A 58 -2.98 19.88 -27.56
CA SER A 58 -3.69 18.66 -27.15
C SER A 58 -3.00 17.38 -27.65
N ASP A 59 -2.20 17.45 -28.72
CA ASP A 59 -1.36 16.39 -29.25
C ASP A 59 -0.41 15.79 -28.20
N LEU A 60 0.03 16.57 -27.21
CA LEU A 60 0.94 16.14 -26.15
C LEU A 60 0.26 15.27 -25.06
N PHE A 61 -1.07 15.26 -25.00
CA PHE A 61 -1.82 14.42 -24.06
C PHE A 61 -2.18 13.04 -24.64
N GLU A 62 -2.15 12.89 -25.96
CA GLU A 62 -2.48 11.61 -26.63
C GLU A 62 -1.65 10.40 -26.14
N PRO A 63 -0.34 10.53 -25.85
CA PRO A 63 0.44 9.42 -25.30
C PRO A 63 -0.06 8.89 -23.95
N TYR A 64 -0.73 9.73 -23.15
CA TYR A 64 -1.31 9.31 -21.86
C TYR A 64 -2.54 8.40 -22.10
N ALA A 65 -3.45 8.78 -22.99
CA ALA A 65 -4.60 7.96 -23.34
C ALA A 65 -4.20 6.64 -24.04
N GLN A 66 -3.08 6.64 -24.78
CA GLN A 66 -2.56 5.41 -25.40
C GLN A 66 -1.98 4.42 -24.39
N ARG A 67 -1.41 4.91 -23.27
CA ARG A 67 -0.80 4.08 -22.22
C ARG A 67 -1.81 3.60 -21.19
N ASP A 68 -2.83 4.41 -20.90
CA ASP A 68 -3.82 4.13 -19.85
C ASP A 68 -5.24 4.23 -20.44
N PRO A 69 -5.96 3.10 -20.58
CA PRO A 69 -7.31 3.05 -21.16
C PRO A 69 -8.37 3.79 -20.32
N ARG A 70 -8.08 4.14 -19.07
CA ARG A 70 -8.96 4.93 -18.20
C ARG A 70 -9.01 6.40 -18.63
N ILE A 71 -8.01 6.88 -19.39
CA ILE A 71 -7.85 8.27 -19.78
C ILE A 71 -8.54 8.54 -21.10
N SER A 72 -9.39 9.57 -21.13
CA SER A 72 -10.05 10.09 -22.34
C SER A 72 -9.72 11.58 -22.51
N ILE A 73 -9.24 11.95 -23.70
CA ILE A 73 -8.94 13.34 -24.03
C ILE A 73 -10.15 13.99 -24.68
N ILE A 74 -10.59 15.12 -24.12
CA ILE A 74 -11.68 15.95 -24.66
C ILE A 74 -11.07 17.25 -25.15
N TYR A 75 -11.28 17.55 -26.43
CA TYR A 75 -10.65 18.71 -27.05
C TYR A 75 -11.57 19.94 -27.04
N ASN A 76 -11.10 21.04 -26.42
CA ASN A 76 -11.73 22.36 -26.52
C ASN A 76 -11.08 23.13 -27.66
N SER A 77 -11.74 23.17 -28.85
CA SER A 77 -11.25 23.90 -30.02
C SER A 77 -11.20 25.43 -29.82
N ASP A 78 -12.05 25.93 -28.92
CA ASP A 78 -12.22 27.38 -28.67
C ASP A 78 -11.48 27.86 -27.42
N TYR A 79 -10.56 27.04 -26.88
CA TYR A 79 -9.81 27.32 -25.65
C TYR A 79 -9.20 28.73 -25.59
N ALA A 80 -8.81 29.28 -26.73
CA ALA A 80 -8.19 30.61 -26.83
C ALA A 80 -9.18 31.77 -26.55
N PHE A 81 -10.48 31.51 -26.66
CA PHE A 81 -11.55 32.54 -26.59
C PHE A 81 -12.60 32.22 -25.52
N THR A 82 -12.39 31.13 -24.75
CA THR A 82 -13.34 30.66 -23.74
C THR A 82 -12.64 30.46 -22.39
N SER A 83 -13.42 30.35 -21.32
CA SER A 83 -12.91 30.09 -19.95
C SER A 83 -13.23 28.68 -19.44
N SER A 84 -12.95 28.44 -18.17
CA SER A 84 -13.00 27.12 -17.54
C SER A 84 -14.39 26.45 -17.61
N MET A 85 -15.48 27.23 -17.48
CA MET A 85 -16.84 26.66 -17.62
C MET A 85 -17.13 26.13 -19.03
N SER A 86 -16.62 26.81 -20.05
CA SER A 86 -16.77 26.33 -21.46
C SER A 86 -16.06 25.00 -21.67
N SER A 87 -14.87 24.82 -21.10
CA SER A 87 -14.12 23.57 -21.11
C SER A 87 -14.86 22.47 -20.38
N LEU A 88 -15.35 22.75 -19.17
CA LEU A 88 -16.10 21.79 -18.36
C LEU A 88 -17.41 21.37 -19.04
N ALA A 89 -18.10 22.30 -19.72
CA ALA A 89 -19.38 22.03 -20.40
C ALA A 89 -19.27 21.04 -21.58
N LEU A 90 -18.08 20.81 -22.14
CA LEU A 90 -17.86 19.77 -23.17
C LEU A 90 -18.14 18.36 -22.65
N LEU A 91 -18.10 18.16 -21.35
CA LEU A 91 -18.37 16.89 -20.71
C LEU A 91 -19.87 16.64 -20.45
N TYR A 92 -20.74 17.59 -20.81
CA TYR A 92 -22.19 17.43 -20.68
C TYR A 92 -22.70 16.29 -21.58
N GLY A 93 -23.34 15.30 -20.96
CA GLY A 93 -23.79 14.08 -21.64
C GLY A 93 -22.68 13.04 -21.85
N VAL A 94 -21.44 13.32 -21.43
CA VAL A 94 -20.33 12.37 -21.41
C VAL A 94 -20.18 11.77 -20.00
N ILE A 95 -20.18 12.61 -18.97
CA ILE A 95 -20.16 12.18 -17.57
C ILE A 95 -21.59 11.79 -17.15
N ALA A 96 -21.71 10.63 -16.46
CA ALA A 96 -22.98 10.09 -16.00
C ALA A 96 -23.05 9.89 -14.46
N GLU A 97 -22.08 10.39 -13.71
CA GLU A 97 -21.99 10.22 -12.26
C GLU A 97 -21.31 11.43 -11.59
N ASP A 98 -21.31 11.45 -10.26
CA ASP A 98 -20.55 12.43 -9.48
C ASP A 98 -19.05 12.27 -9.73
N PHE A 99 -18.28 13.35 -9.76
CA PHE A 99 -16.88 13.32 -10.13
C PHE A 99 -16.02 14.30 -9.33
N LEU A 100 -14.71 14.09 -9.38
CA LEU A 100 -13.71 15.01 -8.88
C LEU A 100 -13.27 15.95 -10.01
N LEU A 101 -13.36 17.25 -9.79
CA LEU A 101 -12.83 18.30 -10.69
C LEU A 101 -11.48 18.74 -10.16
N ILE A 102 -10.47 18.86 -11.06
CA ILE A 102 -9.09 19.23 -10.74
C ILE A 102 -8.62 20.27 -11.76
N GLU A 103 -8.10 21.38 -11.28
CA GLU A 103 -7.33 22.32 -12.13
C GLU A 103 -5.96 21.74 -12.42
N GLY A 104 -5.58 21.69 -13.70
CA GLY A 104 -4.38 20.97 -14.15
C GLY A 104 -3.07 21.74 -13.94
N ASP A 105 -3.12 23.01 -13.58
CA ASP A 105 -1.97 23.89 -13.29
C ASP A 105 -1.64 23.99 -11.80
N THR A 106 -2.47 23.39 -10.93
CA THR A 106 -2.31 23.41 -9.48
C THR A 106 -1.51 22.21 -8.98
N PHE A 107 -0.56 22.47 -8.11
CA PHE A 107 0.23 21.51 -7.37
C PHE A 107 -0.25 21.43 -5.91
N TYR A 108 -0.37 20.23 -5.33
CA TYR A 108 -0.98 20.04 -4.01
C TYR A 108 -0.55 18.73 -3.33
N GLU A 109 -0.75 18.66 -2.00
CA GLU A 109 -0.60 17.41 -1.22
C GLU A 109 -1.66 16.38 -1.59
N GLY A 110 -1.29 15.09 -1.65
CA GLY A 110 -2.19 13.99 -2.00
C GLY A 110 -3.41 13.87 -1.08
N ARG A 111 -3.29 14.27 0.20
CA ARG A 111 -4.41 14.25 1.16
C ARG A 111 -5.63 15.05 0.70
N VAL A 112 -5.45 16.05 -0.16
CA VAL A 112 -6.59 16.82 -0.71
C VAL A 112 -7.50 15.92 -1.53
N LEU A 113 -6.94 15.08 -2.41
CA LEU A 113 -7.73 14.14 -3.20
C LEU A 113 -8.33 13.04 -2.32
N GLU A 114 -7.57 12.53 -1.35
CA GLU A 114 -8.06 11.51 -0.41
C GLU A 114 -9.30 11.98 0.36
N ASP A 115 -9.24 13.16 0.96
CA ASP A 115 -10.31 13.69 1.79
C ASP A 115 -11.56 14.02 0.95
N LEU A 116 -11.38 14.59 -0.26
CA LEU A 116 -12.48 14.82 -1.20
C LEU A 116 -13.10 13.52 -1.74
N THR A 117 -12.31 12.46 -1.88
CA THR A 117 -12.81 11.14 -2.28
C THR A 117 -13.62 10.49 -1.16
N LYS A 118 -13.15 10.62 0.09
CA LYS A 118 -13.75 9.99 1.29
C LYS A 118 -14.94 10.77 1.87
N THR A 119 -15.09 12.07 1.53
CA THR A 119 -16.16 12.90 2.09
C THR A 119 -17.56 12.35 1.79
N THR A 120 -18.49 12.53 2.72
CA THR A 120 -19.90 12.16 2.53
C THR A 120 -20.71 13.19 1.74
N TYR A 121 -20.16 14.38 1.54
CA TYR A 121 -20.80 15.42 0.74
C TYR A 121 -20.68 15.12 -0.76
N ARG A 122 -21.78 15.22 -1.49
CA ARG A 122 -21.80 15.03 -2.94
C ARG A 122 -21.17 16.21 -3.69
N ASP A 123 -21.32 17.42 -3.15
CA ASP A 123 -20.62 18.61 -3.60
C ASP A 123 -19.76 19.10 -2.44
N CYS A 124 -18.45 19.30 -2.67
CA CYS A 124 -17.51 19.73 -1.64
C CYS A 124 -16.31 20.44 -2.26
N LEU A 125 -16.01 21.61 -1.74
CA LEU A 125 -14.88 22.45 -2.20
C LEU A 125 -13.67 22.27 -1.29
N SER A 126 -12.48 22.37 -1.83
CA SER A 126 -11.25 22.49 -1.04
C SER A 126 -10.87 23.95 -0.86
N VAL A 127 -10.59 24.32 0.38
CA VAL A 127 -10.20 25.68 0.79
C VAL A 127 -8.94 25.58 1.65
N THR A 128 -8.04 26.54 1.50
CA THR A 128 -6.81 26.63 2.28
C THR A 128 -6.55 28.05 2.75
N GLU A 129 -5.47 28.25 3.48
CA GLU A 129 -5.01 29.60 3.87
C GLU A 129 -4.62 30.42 2.66
N GLU A 130 -4.72 31.77 2.76
CA GLU A 130 -4.35 32.69 1.67
C GLU A 130 -2.86 32.52 1.29
N SER A 131 -2.58 32.30 0.00
CA SER A 131 -1.21 32.10 -0.50
C SER A 131 -0.40 33.40 -0.57
N GLY A 132 -1.08 34.53 -0.82
CA GLY A 132 -0.45 35.81 -1.13
C GLY A 132 0.15 35.85 -2.53
N SER A 133 -0.33 35.02 -3.46
CA SER A 133 0.15 34.94 -4.86
C SER A 133 -0.24 36.17 -5.68
N GLY A 134 -1.34 36.84 -5.32
CA GLY A 134 -1.91 37.99 -6.05
C GLY A 134 -2.95 37.60 -7.09
N ASP A 135 -3.26 36.32 -7.26
CA ASP A 135 -4.32 35.80 -8.16
C ASP A 135 -5.33 34.93 -7.40
N GLU A 136 -5.43 35.14 -6.09
CA GLU A 136 -6.26 34.31 -5.21
C GLU A 136 -7.75 34.38 -5.58
N ALA A 137 -8.41 33.23 -5.54
CA ALA A 137 -9.87 33.14 -5.50
C ALA A 137 -10.32 33.10 -4.02
N PHE A 138 -10.49 34.27 -3.42
CA PHE A 138 -10.85 34.45 -2.02
C PHE A 138 -12.21 33.84 -1.69
N VAL A 139 -12.30 33.17 -0.55
CA VAL A 139 -13.48 32.43 -0.10
C VAL A 139 -14.01 33.03 1.19
N GLY A 140 -15.32 33.29 1.24
CA GLY A 140 -16.05 33.55 2.45
C GLY A 140 -16.77 32.28 2.92
N LEU A 141 -16.50 31.87 4.17
CA LEU A 141 -17.15 30.70 4.81
C LEU A 141 -18.13 31.16 5.89
N THR A 142 -19.26 30.45 5.99
CA THR A 142 -20.19 30.57 7.11
C THR A 142 -20.58 29.18 7.57
N TYR A 143 -20.27 28.83 8.82
CA TYR A 143 -20.53 27.49 9.40
C TYR A 143 -19.99 26.32 8.57
N GLY A 144 -18.81 26.48 7.93
CA GLY A 144 -18.19 25.45 7.09
C GLY A 144 -18.74 25.37 5.65
N PHE A 145 -19.59 26.30 5.25
CA PHE A 145 -20.12 26.39 3.89
C PHE A 145 -19.59 27.60 3.16
N VAL A 146 -19.22 27.42 1.90
CA VAL A 146 -18.81 28.51 1.03
C VAL A 146 -20.03 29.37 0.69
N THR A 147 -19.96 30.63 1.03
CA THR A 147 -21.03 31.61 0.77
C THR A 147 -20.68 32.54 -0.40
N LYS A 148 -19.41 32.74 -0.64
CA LYS A 148 -18.93 33.58 -1.74
C LYS A 148 -17.50 33.21 -2.14
N VAL A 149 -17.22 33.32 -3.44
CA VAL A 149 -15.87 33.30 -4.01
C VAL A 149 -15.68 34.54 -4.88
N SER A 150 -14.55 35.22 -4.80
CA SER A 150 -14.22 36.31 -5.70
C SER A 150 -12.71 36.53 -5.76
N LYS A 151 -12.20 36.87 -6.94
CA LYS A 151 -10.81 37.36 -7.13
C LYS A 151 -10.63 38.81 -6.63
N ASP A 152 -11.71 39.52 -6.36
CA ASP A 152 -11.67 40.85 -5.74
C ASP A 152 -12.04 40.72 -4.25
N ARG A 153 -11.01 40.85 -3.38
CA ARG A 153 -11.16 40.74 -1.93
C ARG A 153 -12.16 41.74 -1.32
N HIS A 154 -12.37 42.92 -2.00
CA HIS A 154 -13.32 43.93 -1.54
C HIS A 154 -14.79 43.50 -1.70
N GLN A 155 -15.04 42.47 -2.46
CA GLN A 155 -16.38 41.91 -2.63
C GLN A 155 -16.80 40.96 -1.51
N LEU A 156 -15.87 40.54 -0.62
CA LEU A 156 -16.15 39.67 0.53
C LEU A 156 -16.24 40.48 1.82
N ALA A 157 -17.23 40.19 2.63
CA ALA A 157 -17.37 40.79 3.97
C ALA A 157 -16.29 40.29 4.94
N SER A 158 -15.84 39.05 4.77
CA SER A 158 -14.73 38.43 5.47
C SER A 158 -14.08 37.39 4.55
N ILE A 159 -12.76 37.32 4.59
CA ILE A 159 -12.00 36.28 3.88
C ILE A 159 -11.69 35.18 4.88
N SER A 160 -12.04 33.97 4.53
CA SER A 160 -11.81 32.77 5.35
C SER A 160 -10.68 31.91 4.81
N GLY A 161 -10.25 32.15 3.56
CA GLY A 161 -9.20 31.43 2.88
C GLY A 161 -9.29 31.60 1.36
N GLU A 162 -8.65 30.69 0.66
CA GLU A 162 -8.51 30.66 -0.79
C GLU A 162 -9.00 29.32 -1.35
N LEU A 163 -9.67 29.35 -2.53
CA LEU A 163 -10.11 28.16 -3.24
C LEU A 163 -8.91 27.47 -3.92
N LEU A 164 -8.77 26.18 -3.69
CA LEU A 164 -7.63 25.40 -4.20
C LEU A 164 -7.80 24.92 -5.66
N GLY A 165 -8.99 25.09 -6.26
CA GLY A 165 -9.23 24.61 -7.64
C GLY A 165 -9.49 23.10 -7.74
N ILE A 166 -9.68 22.41 -6.61
CA ILE A 166 -10.02 20.98 -6.57
C ILE A 166 -11.32 20.81 -5.80
N MET A 167 -12.27 20.04 -6.37
CA MET A 167 -13.58 19.89 -5.74
C MET A 167 -14.30 18.63 -6.17
N ARG A 168 -15.14 18.11 -5.31
CA ARG A 168 -16.11 17.07 -5.65
C ARG A 168 -17.41 17.73 -6.13
N LEU A 169 -17.92 17.29 -7.28
CA LEU A 169 -19.15 17.79 -7.88
C LEU A 169 -20.13 16.65 -8.13
N SER A 170 -21.39 16.87 -7.75
CA SER A 170 -22.48 15.99 -8.16
C SER A 170 -22.86 16.21 -9.61
N LEU A 171 -23.27 15.16 -10.31
CA LEU A 171 -23.81 15.24 -11.66
C LEU A 171 -24.93 16.27 -11.75
N GLN A 172 -25.84 16.30 -10.76
CA GLN A 172 -26.94 17.25 -10.70
C GLN A 172 -26.46 18.71 -10.64
N THR A 173 -25.44 19.00 -9.86
CA THR A 173 -24.86 20.36 -9.79
C THR A 173 -24.20 20.72 -11.09
N PHE A 174 -23.45 19.81 -11.68
CA PHE A 174 -22.80 20.01 -12.97
C PHE A 174 -23.81 20.31 -14.09
N GLU A 175 -24.91 19.55 -14.19
CA GLU A 175 -25.97 19.80 -15.18
C GLU A 175 -26.62 21.20 -15.02
N ARG A 176 -26.81 21.64 -13.77
CA ARG A 176 -27.32 22.98 -13.47
C ARG A 176 -26.30 24.07 -13.87
N MET A 177 -25.02 23.88 -13.61
CA MET A 177 -23.96 24.79 -14.05
C MET A 177 -23.95 24.94 -15.56
N VAL A 178 -24.09 23.85 -16.30
CA VAL A 178 -24.17 23.87 -17.78
C VAL A 178 -25.43 24.59 -18.25
N ALA A 179 -26.57 24.37 -17.61
CA ALA A 179 -27.81 25.08 -17.96
C ALA A 179 -27.69 26.58 -17.73
N LEU A 180 -27.11 27.01 -16.62
CA LEU A 180 -26.83 28.40 -16.30
C LEU A 180 -25.88 29.03 -17.34
N TRP A 181 -24.74 28.37 -17.62
CA TRP A 181 -23.77 28.85 -18.61
C TRP A 181 -24.38 29.04 -19.99
N LYS A 182 -25.22 28.09 -20.46
CA LYS A 182 -25.96 28.23 -21.71
C LYS A 182 -26.92 29.42 -21.69
N ALA A 183 -27.61 29.64 -20.56
CA ALA A 183 -28.55 30.77 -20.42
C ALA A 183 -27.81 32.14 -20.33
N ALA A 184 -26.68 32.18 -19.67
CA ALA A 184 -25.87 33.40 -19.54
C ALA A 184 -25.21 33.84 -20.85
N ASN A 185 -25.03 32.91 -21.80
CA ASN A 185 -24.36 33.14 -23.08
C ASN A 185 -23.03 33.88 -22.95
N ASN A 186 -22.26 33.55 -21.89
CA ASN A 186 -20.96 34.18 -21.61
C ASN A 186 -19.85 33.11 -21.75
N PRO A 187 -19.08 33.11 -22.86
CA PRO A 187 -18.02 32.14 -23.09
C PRO A 187 -16.83 32.32 -22.12
N LEU A 188 -16.73 33.46 -21.45
CA LEU A 188 -15.65 33.80 -20.50
C LEU A 188 -16.04 33.50 -19.04
N LEU A 189 -17.18 32.86 -18.79
CA LEU A 189 -17.60 32.49 -17.45
C LEU A 189 -16.68 31.39 -16.89
N ASN A 190 -16.13 31.64 -15.71
CA ASN A 190 -15.40 30.63 -14.96
C ASN A 190 -16.36 29.71 -14.20
N TYR A 191 -15.97 28.44 -14.01
CA TYR A 191 -16.84 27.40 -13.42
C TYR A 191 -17.21 27.72 -11.95
N GLU A 192 -16.32 28.34 -11.18
CA GLU A 192 -16.56 28.70 -9.79
C GLU A 192 -17.73 29.69 -9.63
N TYR A 193 -17.89 30.63 -10.57
CA TYR A 193 -19.04 31.51 -10.58
C TYR A 193 -20.33 30.80 -10.98
N ALA A 194 -20.27 29.89 -11.97
CA ALA A 194 -21.41 29.07 -12.34
C ALA A 194 -21.83 28.16 -11.19
N LEU A 195 -20.88 27.60 -10.45
CA LEU A 195 -21.14 26.76 -9.28
C LEU A 195 -21.89 27.52 -8.18
N LEU A 196 -21.52 28.75 -7.88
CA LEU A 196 -22.15 29.54 -6.83
C LEU A 196 -23.55 29.99 -7.20
N GLU A 197 -23.78 30.32 -8.45
CA GLU A 197 -25.09 30.80 -8.94
C GLU A 197 -26.17 29.71 -8.99
N VAL A 198 -25.80 28.40 -9.06
CA VAL A 198 -26.79 27.32 -9.08
C VAL A 198 -27.38 27.00 -7.71
N THR A 199 -26.91 27.65 -6.65
CA THR A 199 -27.36 27.41 -5.29
C THR A 199 -28.01 28.64 -4.69
N ASN A 200 -29.25 28.47 -4.24
CA ASN A 200 -29.97 29.52 -3.51
C ASN A 200 -30.80 28.86 -2.39
N PRO A 201 -30.42 28.97 -1.11
CA PRO A 201 -29.15 29.54 -0.61
C PRO A 201 -27.94 28.69 -1.02
N ILE A 202 -26.77 29.31 -1.02
CA ILE A 202 -25.51 28.62 -1.30
C ILE A 202 -25.11 27.83 -0.07
N GLU A 203 -25.27 26.51 -0.15
CA GLU A 203 -24.76 25.57 0.85
C GLU A 203 -23.77 24.62 0.18
N ARG A 204 -22.54 25.09 -0.01
CA ARG A 204 -21.44 24.27 -0.49
C ARG A 204 -20.50 23.98 0.67
N PRO A 205 -20.50 22.74 1.19
CA PRO A 205 -19.54 22.35 2.22
C PRO A 205 -18.13 22.51 1.69
N ALA A 206 -17.23 22.93 2.59
CA ALA A 206 -15.80 23.04 2.30
C ALA A 206 -15.01 22.17 3.26
N LEU A 207 -13.97 21.51 2.73
CA LEU A 207 -12.87 20.99 3.51
C LEU A 207 -11.78 22.05 3.57
N PHE A 208 -11.43 22.46 4.79
CA PHE A 208 -10.39 23.45 5.03
C PHE A 208 -9.07 22.73 5.36
N PHE A 209 -8.04 22.99 4.57
CA PHE A 209 -6.72 22.39 4.70
C PHE A 209 -5.73 23.38 5.30
N ASN A 210 -5.41 23.20 6.59
CA ASN A 210 -4.33 23.96 7.25
C ASN A 210 -2.97 23.38 6.88
N ASP A 211 -1.93 24.23 6.86
CA ASP A 211 -0.53 23.83 6.61
C ASP A 211 -0.40 22.97 5.35
N LEU A 212 -1.04 23.38 4.27
CA LEU A 212 -0.99 22.69 2.98
C LEU A 212 0.25 23.09 2.19
N ILE A 213 0.94 22.13 1.62
CA ILE A 213 1.93 22.37 0.58
C ILE A 213 1.20 22.34 -0.76
N TRP A 214 1.03 23.50 -1.36
CA TRP A 214 0.35 23.66 -2.64
C TRP A 214 0.85 24.90 -3.38
N GLY A 215 0.44 25.10 -4.60
CA GLY A 215 0.68 26.31 -5.39
C GLY A 215 0.39 26.09 -6.87
N ASP A 216 0.28 27.21 -7.58
CA ASP A 216 0.14 27.24 -9.02
C ASP A 216 1.49 27.53 -9.67
N ILE A 217 1.65 27.14 -10.93
CA ILE A 217 2.84 27.43 -11.72
C ILE A 217 2.41 28.38 -12.84
N ASP A 218 2.59 29.68 -12.62
CA ASP A 218 2.23 30.71 -13.59
C ASP A 218 3.44 31.34 -14.30
N SER A 219 4.64 31.16 -13.77
CA SER A 219 5.88 31.74 -14.26
C SER A 219 7.08 30.77 -14.18
N ASP A 220 8.17 31.11 -14.90
CA ASP A 220 9.46 30.38 -14.79
C ASP A 220 10.01 30.42 -13.36
N GLU A 221 9.75 31.51 -12.61
CA GLU A 221 10.17 31.64 -11.21
C GLU A 221 9.40 30.66 -10.31
N ASP A 222 8.09 30.51 -10.53
CA ASP A 222 7.28 29.54 -9.81
C ASP A 222 7.71 28.11 -10.12
N GLN A 223 7.99 27.80 -11.39
CA GLN A 223 8.55 26.52 -11.77
C GLN A 223 9.89 26.26 -11.07
N HIS A 224 10.78 27.25 -11.06
CA HIS A 224 12.07 27.11 -10.37
C HIS A 224 11.91 26.89 -8.86
N ARG A 225 10.99 27.61 -8.22
CA ARG A 225 10.63 27.39 -6.80
C ARG A 225 10.03 26.00 -6.58
N MET A 226 9.13 25.58 -7.47
CA MET A 226 8.49 24.27 -7.41
C MET A 226 9.54 23.15 -7.43
N VAL A 227 10.40 23.13 -8.44
CA VAL A 227 11.41 22.08 -8.64
C VAL A 227 12.42 22.03 -7.48
N ASN A 228 12.90 23.19 -7.03
CA ASN A 228 14.06 23.22 -6.12
C ASN A 228 13.67 23.27 -4.63
N TYR A 229 12.45 23.70 -4.28
CA TYR A 229 12.08 23.93 -2.88
C TYR A 229 10.75 23.26 -2.50
N ILE A 230 9.68 23.45 -3.30
CA ILE A 230 8.34 23.05 -2.91
C ILE A 230 8.18 21.52 -3.07
N TYR A 231 8.47 20.97 -4.25
CA TYR A 231 8.34 19.53 -4.52
C TYR A 231 9.24 18.66 -3.62
N PRO A 232 10.53 19.00 -3.39
CA PRO A 232 11.33 18.26 -2.42
C PRO A 232 10.79 18.32 -0.97
N ARG A 233 10.19 19.46 -0.58
CA ARG A 233 9.53 19.58 0.74
C ARG A 233 8.29 18.69 0.82
N LEU A 234 7.49 18.68 -0.25
CA LEU A 234 6.32 17.82 -0.35
C LEU A 234 6.68 16.34 -0.26
N LEU A 235 7.67 15.87 -1.04
CA LEU A 235 8.13 14.49 -1.00
C LEU A 235 8.58 14.07 0.40
N ARG A 236 9.25 14.98 1.14
CA ARG A 236 9.58 14.71 2.54
C ARG A 236 8.35 14.62 3.43
N LYS A 237 7.36 15.51 3.25
CA LYS A 237 6.12 15.52 4.06
C LYS A 237 5.26 14.27 3.78
N GLU A 238 5.17 13.85 2.53
CA GLU A 238 4.39 12.69 2.10
C GLU A 238 5.12 11.34 2.31
N ASN A 239 6.41 11.36 2.63
CA ASN A 239 7.14 10.12 2.92
C ASN A 239 6.60 9.48 4.21
N PRO A 240 5.98 8.28 4.13
CA PRO A 240 5.43 7.62 5.32
C PRO A 240 6.48 7.29 6.37
N LEU A 241 7.78 7.27 5.98
CA LEU A 241 8.90 7.00 6.88
C LEU A 241 9.52 8.28 7.47
N ASN A 242 8.95 9.44 7.19
CA ASN A 242 9.36 10.69 7.85
C ASN A 242 9.05 10.62 9.35
N ILE A 243 9.91 11.23 10.18
CA ILE A 243 9.77 11.25 11.63
C ILE A 243 8.40 11.80 12.07
N ASP A 244 7.89 12.84 11.41
CA ASP A 244 6.61 13.46 11.75
C ASP A 244 5.44 12.51 11.49
N ASN A 245 5.49 11.73 10.42
CA ASN A 245 4.48 10.72 10.10
C ASN A 245 4.57 9.53 11.09
N LEU A 246 5.78 9.10 11.45
CA LEU A 246 5.97 8.07 12.48
C LEU A 246 5.43 8.52 13.84
N VAL A 247 5.67 9.78 14.22
CA VAL A 247 5.15 10.39 15.46
C VAL A 247 3.62 10.53 15.40
N ALA A 248 3.06 10.84 14.24
CA ALA A 248 1.60 10.88 14.04
C ALA A 248 0.96 9.50 14.26
N HIS A 249 1.56 8.42 13.72
CA HIS A 249 1.13 7.05 14.01
C HIS A 249 1.20 6.73 15.49
N LEU A 250 2.30 7.08 16.17
CA LEU A 250 2.44 6.85 17.62
C LEU A 250 1.42 7.65 18.41
N SER A 251 1.15 8.91 18.03
CA SER A 251 0.13 9.75 18.69
C SER A 251 -1.27 9.12 18.58
N HIS A 252 -1.60 8.55 17.41
CA HIS A 252 -2.84 7.80 17.21
C HIS A 252 -2.89 6.54 18.07
N ILE A 253 -1.84 5.72 18.01
CA ILE A 253 -1.74 4.45 18.75
C ILE A 253 -1.89 4.65 20.27
N PHE A 254 -1.22 5.67 20.81
CA PHE A 254 -1.28 5.96 22.25
C PHE A 254 -2.47 6.87 22.64
N SER A 255 -3.28 7.32 21.66
CA SER A 255 -4.41 8.25 21.86
C SER A 255 -4.00 9.51 22.63
N THR A 256 -2.80 10.01 22.38
CA THR A 256 -2.20 11.15 23.07
C THR A 256 -1.31 11.90 22.09
N PRO A 257 -1.42 13.23 21.98
CA PRO A 257 -0.48 14.00 21.18
C PRO A 257 0.95 13.80 21.67
N ILE A 258 1.83 13.41 20.78
CA ILE A 258 3.25 13.18 21.05
C ILE A 258 4.05 14.18 20.22
N ASP A 259 5.00 14.87 20.88
CA ASP A 259 6.00 15.70 20.22
C ASP A 259 7.23 14.87 19.85
N SER A 260 7.86 15.18 18.71
CA SER A 260 9.04 14.44 18.25
C SER A 260 10.21 14.44 19.25
N SER A 261 10.29 15.43 20.13
CA SER A 261 11.29 15.48 21.21
C SER A 261 11.05 14.46 22.34
N GLN A 262 9.85 13.88 22.43
CA GLN A 262 9.46 12.92 23.46
C GLN A 262 9.74 11.47 23.09
N VAL A 263 10.14 11.21 21.85
CA VAL A 263 10.38 9.87 21.32
C VAL A 263 11.75 9.77 20.67
N VAL A 264 12.36 8.59 20.78
CA VAL A 264 13.55 8.24 19.99
C VAL A 264 13.12 7.14 19.02
N ILE A 265 13.28 7.38 17.73
CA ILE A 265 12.92 6.44 16.67
C ILE A 265 14.17 6.10 15.86
N ALA A 266 14.48 4.82 15.76
CA ALA A 266 15.61 4.32 14.97
C ALA A 266 15.18 3.14 14.11
N PRO A 267 15.59 3.06 12.84
CA PRO A 267 15.29 1.90 12.00
C PRO A 267 15.94 0.64 12.55
N VAL A 268 15.22 -0.49 12.50
CA VAL A 268 15.73 -1.82 12.80
C VAL A 268 15.34 -2.72 11.64
N GLY A 269 16.25 -3.43 11.04
CA GLY A 269 16.10 -4.20 9.81
C GLY A 269 14.73 -4.82 9.54
N GLY A 270 14.60 -5.48 8.40
CA GLY A 270 13.39 -6.14 7.91
C GLY A 270 13.45 -6.21 6.39
N MET A 271 13.09 -7.36 5.78
CA MET A 271 13.11 -7.52 4.32
C MET A 271 11.84 -6.95 3.66
N SER A 272 10.68 -7.38 4.10
CA SER A 272 9.38 -7.00 3.53
C SER A 272 8.71 -5.81 4.22
N ASN A 273 8.93 -5.64 5.52
CA ASN A 273 8.33 -4.60 6.35
C ASN A 273 9.38 -3.58 6.81
N LYS A 274 8.97 -2.33 7.05
CA LYS A 274 9.82 -1.29 7.65
C LYS A 274 9.62 -1.28 9.16
N ASN A 275 10.65 -1.65 9.92
CA ASN A 275 10.58 -1.73 11.37
C ASN A 275 11.40 -0.60 12.01
N PHE A 276 10.86 -0.03 13.08
CA PHE A 276 11.49 1.04 13.85
C PHE A 276 11.46 0.68 15.33
N ARG A 277 12.62 0.79 15.99
CA ARG A 277 12.68 0.82 17.44
C ARG A 277 12.18 2.18 17.91
N VAL A 278 11.24 2.18 18.83
CA VAL A 278 10.63 3.38 19.41
C VAL A 278 10.88 3.36 20.91
N GLU A 279 11.49 4.42 21.44
CA GLU A 279 11.59 4.65 22.88
C GLU A 279 10.62 5.77 23.28
N TYR A 280 9.64 5.45 24.10
CA TYR A 280 8.62 6.38 24.56
C TYR A 280 8.20 6.07 25.99
N ALA A 281 8.09 7.12 26.85
CA ALA A 281 7.68 7.02 28.24
C ALA A 281 8.45 5.96 29.05
N GLY A 282 9.76 5.83 28.81
CA GLY A 282 10.65 4.90 29.51
C GLY A 282 10.49 3.43 29.09
N LYS A 283 9.80 3.15 28.00
CA LYS A 283 9.63 1.81 27.41
C LYS A 283 10.13 1.79 25.97
N SER A 284 10.52 0.60 25.53
CA SER A 284 10.96 0.36 24.14
C SER A 284 9.95 -0.52 23.41
N TYR A 285 9.68 -0.17 22.15
CA TYR A 285 8.73 -0.86 21.28
C TYR A 285 9.35 -1.09 19.89
N VAL A 286 8.72 -1.94 19.11
CA VAL A 286 8.92 -2.06 17.66
C VAL A 286 7.66 -1.57 16.96
N LEU A 287 7.78 -0.50 16.16
CA LEU A 287 6.75 -0.05 15.24
C LEU A 287 7.04 -0.67 13.87
N ARG A 288 6.11 -1.45 13.33
CA ARG A 288 6.16 -2.00 11.97
C ARG A 288 5.21 -1.23 11.07
N LEU A 289 5.73 -0.76 9.95
CA LEU A 289 4.96 -0.28 8.80
C LEU A 289 5.07 -1.31 7.68
N PRO A 290 3.96 -1.78 7.08
CA PRO A 290 4.00 -2.73 5.97
C PRO A 290 4.73 -2.17 4.75
N GLY A 291 5.39 -3.04 4.00
CA GLY A 291 5.94 -2.70 2.69
C GLY A 291 4.85 -2.67 1.61
N VAL A 292 5.07 -1.88 0.57
CA VAL A 292 4.10 -1.59 -0.51
C VAL A 292 3.58 -2.85 -1.24
N ALA A 293 4.34 -3.94 -1.27
CA ALA A 293 3.96 -5.17 -1.99
C ALA A 293 3.33 -6.26 -1.12
N SER A 294 3.13 -6.02 0.18
CA SER A 294 2.62 -7.04 1.11
C SER A 294 1.08 -7.15 1.15
N GLU A 295 0.37 -6.17 0.61
CA GLU A 295 -1.10 -6.07 0.73
C GLU A 295 -1.85 -7.15 -0.06
N THR A 296 -1.29 -7.63 -1.17
CA THR A 296 -1.95 -8.64 -2.02
C THR A 296 -1.72 -10.09 -1.57
N MET A 297 -0.72 -10.33 -0.72
CA MET A 297 -0.28 -11.69 -0.33
C MET A 297 -0.60 -12.04 1.12
N VAL A 298 -0.86 -11.07 2.00
CA VAL A 298 -1.03 -11.27 3.44
C VAL A 298 -2.40 -10.79 3.90
N ASP A 299 -3.15 -11.69 4.53
CA ASP A 299 -4.39 -11.32 5.24
C ASP A 299 -4.05 -10.79 6.63
N ARG A 300 -4.11 -9.47 6.79
CA ARG A 300 -3.76 -8.77 8.03
C ARG A 300 -4.70 -9.09 9.20
N SER A 301 -5.96 -9.46 8.94
CA SER A 301 -6.90 -9.88 9.97
C SER A 301 -6.51 -11.24 10.56
N ASN A 302 -6.06 -12.16 9.70
CA ASN A 302 -5.52 -13.45 10.13
C ASN A 302 -4.21 -13.27 10.90
N GLU A 303 -3.26 -12.47 10.38
CA GLU A 303 -2.02 -12.16 11.09
C GLU A 303 -2.29 -11.58 12.48
N HIS A 304 -3.23 -10.61 12.58
CA HIS A 304 -3.60 -10.02 13.86
C HIS A 304 -4.08 -11.07 14.87
N THR A 305 -5.08 -11.87 14.48
CA THR A 305 -5.66 -12.89 15.35
C THR A 305 -4.64 -13.94 15.76
N ASN A 306 -3.87 -14.45 14.81
CA ASN A 306 -2.91 -15.51 15.04
C ASN A 306 -1.71 -15.06 15.91
N SER A 307 -1.21 -13.85 15.66
CA SER A 307 -0.13 -13.29 16.49
C SER A 307 -0.58 -13.02 17.93
N GLN A 308 -1.85 -12.68 18.17
CA GLN A 308 -2.39 -12.57 19.53
C GLN A 308 -2.46 -13.93 20.24
N ILE A 309 -2.83 -14.99 19.52
CA ILE A 309 -2.78 -16.37 20.06
C ILE A 309 -1.33 -16.74 20.45
N ALA A 310 -0.36 -16.42 19.61
CA ALA A 310 1.06 -16.62 19.91
C ALA A 310 1.53 -15.82 21.14
N CYS A 311 1.02 -14.60 21.34
CA CYS A 311 1.25 -13.83 22.58
C CYS A 311 0.66 -14.52 23.81
N GLN A 312 -0.56 -15.06 23.73
CA GLN A 312 -1.20 -15.81 24.83
C GLN A 312 -0.40 -17.07 25.18
N LEU A 313 0.17 -17.72 24.18
CA LEU A 313 1.09 -18.85 24.39
C LEU A 313 2.45 -18.41 24.94
N GLY A 314 2.77 -17.09 25.00
CA GLY A 314 4.04 -16.58 25.46
C GLY A 314 5.23 -16.92 24.56
N ILE A 315 4.99 -17.15 23.28
CA ILE A 315 6.02 -17.45 22.27
C ILE A 315 6.30 -16.25 21.37
N ASN A 316 5.40 -15.25 21.32
CA ASN A 316 5.58 -13.97 20.63
C ASN A 316 5.62 -12.83 21.65
N PRO A 317 6.40 -11.76 21.43
CA PRO A 317 6.38 -10.60 22.30
C PRO A 317 5.00 -9.93 22.33
N PRO A 318 4.59 -9.29 23.43
CA PRO A 318 3.29 -8.65 23.55
C PRO A 318 3.05 -7.61 22.45
N ILE A 319 1.92 -7.71 21.76
CA ILE A 319 1.45 -6.72 20.79
C ILE A 319 0.60 -5.69 21.52
N ARG A 320 0.93 -4.41 21.38
CA ARG A 320 0.26 -3.27 22.02
C ARG A 320 -0.80 -2.66 21.12
N TYR A 321 -0.57 -2.71 19.81
CA TYR A 321 -1.47 -2.20 18.79
C TYR A 321 -1.30 -3.00 17.50
N PHE A 322 -2.39 -3.25 16.81
CA PHE A 322 -2.40 -3.83 15.49
C PHE A 322 -3.63 -3.31 14.72
N ASP A 323 -3.39 -2.65 13.62
CA ASP A 323 -4.44 -2.25 12.69
C ASP A 323 -4.55 -3.29 11.57
N ALA A 324 -5.65 -4.03 11.55
CA ALA A 324 -5.89 -5.08 10.55
C ALA A 324 -6.18 -4.54 9.14
N GLN A 325 -6.50 -3.24 8.98
CA GLN A 325 -6.71 -2.64 7.67
C GLN A 325 -5.38 -2.23 7.03
N THR A 326 -4.53 -1.56 7.81
CA THR A 326 -3.26 -1.02 7.31
C THR A 326 -2.07 -1.95 7.57
N GLY A 327 -2.18 -2.92 8.49
CA GLY A 327 -1.07 -3.77 8.93
C GLY A 327 -0.05 -3.08 9.84
N ILE A 328 -0.31 -1.84 10.28
CA ILE A 328 0.55 -1.13 11.23
C ILE A 328 0.49 -1.85 12.58
N LYS A 329 1.66 -2.17 13.14
CA LYS A 329 1.78 -2.93 14.38
C LYS A 329 2.78 -2.28 15.34
N LEU A 330 2.42 -2.21 16.63
CA LEU A 330 3.32 -1.86 17.72
C LEU A 330 3.43 -3.04 18.69
N ALA A 331 4.63 -3.55 18.90
CA ALA A 331 4.91 -4.63 19.83
C ALA A 331 5.98 -4.21 20.84
N ASP A 332 6.06 -4.90 21.98
CA ASP A 332 7.14 -4.68 22.95
C ASP A 332 8.50 -5.05 22.32
N PHE A 333 9.50 -4.21 22.53
CA PHE A 333 10.85 -4.49 22.05
C PHE A 333 11.50 -5.56 22.94
N ILE A 334 12.08 -6.58 22.32
CA ILE A 334 12.85 -7.61 23.02
C ILE A 334 14.20 -7.03 23.44
N VAL A 335 14.41 -6.87 24.74
CA VAL A 335 15.63 -6.26 25.28
C VAL A 335 16.86 -7.12 24.96
N GLY A 336 17.85 -6.51 24.29
CA GLY A 336 19.02 -7.25 23.82
C GLY A 336 18.74 -8.17 22.64
N ALA A 337 17.66 -7.90 21.87
CA ALA A 337 17.23 -8.69 20.73
C ALA A 337 18.39 -9.05 19.79
N GLN A 338 18.56 -10.33 19.55
CA GLN A 338 19.51 -10.88 18.60
C GLN A 338 18.78 -11.95 17.79
N PRO A 339 18.59 -11.76 16.49
CA PRO A 339 18.07 -12.82 15.62
C PRO A 339 19.07 -13.97 15.57
N LEU A 340 18.56 -15.20 15.46
CA LEU A 340 19.42 -16.34 15.18
C LEU A 340 19.80 -16.31 13.69
N GLY A 341 20.99 -16.81 13.39
CA GLY A 341 21.42 -17.06 11.99
C GLY A 341 21.53 -18.57 11.75
N GLN A 342 21.66 -18.96 10.49
CA GLN A 342 21.72 -20.37 10.04
C GLN A 342 22.72 -21.23 10.83
N ALA A 343 23.91 -20.67 11.14
CA ALA A 343 24.94 -21.41 11.90
C ALA A 343 24.64 -21.47 13.40
N THR A 344 23.96 -20.47 13.96
CA THR A 344 23.67 -20.40 15.39
C THR A 344 22.44 -21.21 15.79
N ILE A 345 21.43 -21.25 14.94
CA ILE A 345 20.14 -21.96 15.20
C ILE A 345 20.35 -23.46 15.42
N GLN A 346 21.40 -24.06 14.84
CA GLN A 346 21.70 -25.50 14.94
C GLN A 346 22.48 -25.87 16.22
N ARG A 347 22.75 -24.93 17.13
CA ARG A 347 23.34 -25.26 18.43
C ARG A 347 22.32 -25.95 19.31
N VAL A 348 22.75 -26.97 20.04
CA VAL A 348 21.90 -27.82 20.91
C VAL A 348 21.00 -26.99 21.83
N GLU A 349 21.56 -25.93 22.43
CA GLU A 349 20.84 -25.04 23.34
C GLU A 349 19.63 -24.36 22.69
N TYR A 350 19.70 -24.01 21.38
CA TYR A 350 18.60 -23.42 20.62
C TYR A 350 17.67 -24.49 20.05
N LEU A 351 18.21 -25.63 19.60
CA LEU A 351 17.38 -26.76 19.15
C LEU A 351 16.39 -27.21 20.23
N ASP A 352 16.85 -27.29 21.50
CA ASP A 352 15.99 -27.62 22.63
C ASP A 352 14.90 -26.58 22.89
N GLN A 353 15.22 -25.29 22.74
CA GLN A 353 14.25 -24.23 22.95
C GLN A 353 13.23 -24.16 21.80
N ILE A 354 13.70 -24.30 20.54
CA ILE A 354 12.86 -24.30 19.36
C ILE A 354 11.90 -25.50 19.41
N ALA A 355 12.39 -26.69 19.74
CA ALA A 355 11.54 -27.87 19.92
C ALA A 355 10.43 -27.62 20.95
N LYS A 356 10.74 -26.97 22.07
CA LYS A 356 9.74 -26.59 23.09
C LYS A 356 8.74 -25.56 22.59
N ILE A 357 9.19 -24.55 21.81
CA ILE A 357 8.32 -23.53 21.24
C ILE A 357 7.34 -24.17 20.25
N LEU A 358 7.84 -25.00 19.32
CA LEU A 358 7.01 -25.65 18.33
C LEU A 358 6.06 -26.69 18.96
N HIS A 359 6.53 -27.46 19.94
CA HIS A 359 5.67 -28.38 20.67
C HIS A 359 4.53 -27.63 21.38
N LYS A 360 4.86 -26.49 22.05
CA LYS A 360 3.86 -25.65 22.70
C LYS A 360 2.85 -25.05 21.73
N LEU A 361 3.26 -24.72 20.52
CA LEU A 361 2.39 -24.19 19.45
C LEU A 361 1.51 -25.30 18.88
N HIS A 362 2.12 -26.38 18.41
CA HIS A 362 1.45 -27.46 17.67
C HIS A 362 0.50 -28.27 18.56
N ASP A 363 0.84 -28.49 19.82
CA ASP A 363 0.01 -29.21 20.79
C ASP A 363 -0.98 -28.32 21.54
N SER A 364 -1.00 -27.02 21.25
CA SER A 364 -1.97 -26.15 21.89
C SER A 364 -3.40 -26.50 21.44
N ALA A 365 -4.36 -26.36 22.36
CA ALA A 365 -5.78 -26.50 22.02
C ALA A 365 -6.31 -25.25 21.25
N MET A 366 -5.43 -24.33 20.86
CA MET A 366 -5.80 -23.12 20.14
C MET A 366 -6.08 -23.43 18.67
N ARG A 367 -7.00 -22.67 18.06
CA ARG A 367 -7.25 -22.73 16.63
C ARG A 367 -6.94 -21.35 16.01
N LEU A 368 -6.07 -21.35 15.02
CA LEU A 368 -5.78 -20.16 14.22
C LEU A 368 -6.98 -19.82 13.30
N SER A 369 -7.06 -18.57 12.86
CA SER A 369 -8.24 -18.03 12.15
C SER A 369 -8.43 -18.59 10.74
N ASN A 370 -7.37 -19.11 10.13
CA ASN A 370 -7.34 -19.62 8.75
C ASN A 370 -6.66 -21.00 8.69
N ASP A 371 -6.96 -21.71 7.64
CA ASP A 371 -6.22 -22.90 7.25
C ASP A 371 -5.16 -22.51 6.20
N PHE A 372 -3.98 -23.12 6.27
CA PHE A 372 -2.92 -22.99 5.27
C PHE A 372 -2.70 -24.33 4.58
N ASN A 373 -2.53 -24.34 3.27
CA ASN A 373 -2.23 -25.56 2.52
C ASN A 373 -1.30 -25.23 1.35
N GLY A 374 -0.05 -25.71 1.41
CA GLY A 374 0.98 -25.43 0.41
C GLY A 374 0.60 -25.84 -1.01
N PHE A 375 -0.19 -26.91 -1.20
CA PHE A 375 -0.68 -27.31 -2.52
C PHE A 375 -1.70 -26.31 -3.09
N THR A 376 -2.50 -25.69 -2.24
CA THR A 376 -3.45 -24.65 -2.65
C THR A 376 -2.72 -23.36 -2.98
N GLU A 377 -1.74 -22.96 -2.17
CA GLU A 377 -0.92 -21.77 -2.43
C GLU A 377 -0.14 -21.91 -3.75
N LEU A 378 0.44 -23.08 -4.03
CA LEU A 378 1.14 -23.33 -5.28
C LEU A 378 0.21 -23.14 -6.49
N ARG A 379 -1.02 -23.69 -6.45
CA ARG A 379 -2.01 -23.48 -7.51
C ARG A 379 -2.42 -22.01 -7.70
N LYS A 380 -2.48 -21.23 -6.61
CA LYS A 380 -2.74 -19.79 -6.71
C LYS A 380 -1.60 -19.09 -7.45
N TYR A 381 -0.34 -19.42 -7.15
CA TYR A 381 0.82 -18.82 -7.83
C TYR A 381 0.89 -19.23 -9.30
N GLU A 382 0.59 -20.49 -9.65
CA GLU A 382 0.46 -20.94 -11.05
C GLU A 382 -0.62 -20.12 -11.79
N HIS A 383 -1.75 -19.85 -11.14
CA HIS A 383 -2.84 -19.06 -11.72
C HIS A 383 -2.40 -17.59 -11.92
N THR A 384 -1.78 -16.98 -10.92
CA THR A 384 -1.25 -15.61 -11.01
C THR A 384 -0.24 -15.45 -12.14
N LEU A 385 0.71 -16.39 -12.29
CA LEU A 385 1.68 -16.38 -13.39
C LEU A 385 1.00 -16.45 -14.75
N LYS A 386 -0.03 -17.29 -14.87
CA LYS A 386 -0.84 -17.39 -16.09
C LYS A 386 -1.57 -16.08 -16.42
N GLU A 387 -2.13 -15.39 -15.42
CA GLU A 387 -2.76 -14.09 -15.60
C GLU A 387 -1.75 -13.02 -16.04
N LEU A 388 -0.50 -13.11 -15.55
CA LEU A 388 0.62 -12.26 -15.98
C LEU A 388 1.20 -12.65 -17.36
N GLY A 389 0.69 -13.72 -18.01
CA GLY A 389 1.17 -14.20 -19.29
C GLY A 389 2.52 -14.93 -19.23
N ILE A 390 2.92 -15.38 -18.05
CA ILE A 390 4.19 -16.10 -17.82
C ILE A 390 3.93 -17.60 -17.88
N SER A 391 4.66 -18.29 -18.77
CA SER A 391 4.55 -19.75 -18.91
C SER A 391 5.34 -20.45 -17.80
N VAL A 392 4.74 -21.51 -17.25
CA VAL A 392 5.40 -22.46 -16.34
C VAL A 392 5.63 -23.82 -16.99
N GLU A 393 5.46 -23.93 -18.30
CA GLU A 393 5.53 -25.19 -19.06
C GLU A 393 6.95 -25.81 -19.07
N ASP A 394 7.98 -25.02 -18.86
CA ASP A 394 9.37 -25.44 -18.72
C ASP A 394 9.71 -25.95 -17.31
N LYS A 395 8.78 -25.85 -16.36
CA LYS A 395 8.98 -26.36 -14.98
C LYS A 395 8.42 -27.77 -14.82
N ASP A 396 9.04 -28.76 -15.48
CA ASP A 396 8.63 -30.19 -15.45
C ASP A 396 8.46 -30.75 -14.02
N ALA A 397 9.18 -30.20 -13.04
CA ALA A 397 9.04 -30.60 -11.63
C ALA A 397 7.63 -30.41 -11.07
N LEU A 398 6.83 -29.50 -11.63
CA LEU A 398 5.44 -29.32 -11.20
C LEU A 398 4.55 -30.52 -11.51
N LEU A 399 4.92 -31.36 -12.46
CA LEU A 399 4.18 -32.56 -12.83
C LEU A 399 4.12 -33.61 -11.70
N ILE A 400 5.04 -33.55 -10.70
CA ILE A 400 5.06 -34.46 -9.55
C ILE A 400 4.03 -34.06 -8.48
N VAL A 401 3.59 -32.79 -8.44
CA VAL A 401 2.78 -32.23 -7.35
C VAL A 401 1.50 -33.02 -7.06
N PRO A 402 0.73 -33.50 -8.05
CA PRO A 402 -0.43 -34.36 -7.78
C PRO A 402 -0.06 -35.65 -7.03
N ASN A 403 1.09 -36.27 -7.38
CA ASN A 403 1.55 -37.52 -6.72
C ASN A 403 1.97 -37.24 -5.27
N LEU A 404 2.67 -36.12 -5.02
CA LEU A 404 3.02 -35.70 -3.67
C LEU A 404 1.77 -35.42 -2.82
N GLN A 405 0.74 -34.81 -3.41
CA GLN A 405 -0.53 -34.55 -2.72
C GLN A 405 -1.26 -35.83 -2.36
N VAL A 406 -1.32 -36.81 -3.28
CA VAL A 406 -1.90 -38.14 -2.99
C VAL A 406 -1.14 -38.80 -1.86
N ARG A 407 0.20 -38.78 -1.92
CA ARG A 407 1.02 -39.44 -0.91
C ARG A 407 0.89 -38.83 0.49
N ILE A 408 0.87 -37.49 0.60
CA ILE A 408 0.63 -36.81 1.88
C ILE A 408 -0.74 -37.20 2.47
N ASN A 409 -1.77 -37.29 1.63
CA ASN A 409 -3.11 -37.70 2.08
C ASN A 409 -3.11 -39.16 2.58
N GLU A 410 -2.36 -40.07 1.94
CA GLU A 410 -2.19 -41.45 2.40
C GLU A 410 -1.47 -41.56 3.75
N LEU A 411 -0.42 -40.72 3.94
CA LEU A 411 0.32 -40.66 5.20
C LEU A 411 -0.51 -39.98 6.32
N GLY A 412 -1.59 -39.26 5.93
CA GLY A 412 -2.48 -38.56 6.84
C GLY A 412 -1.94 -37.18 7.24
N VAL A 413 -2.84 -36.21 7.31
CA VAL A 413 -2.58 -34.80 7.71
C VAL A 413 -3.28 -34.54 9.04
N SER A 414 -2.54 -34.08 10.05
CA SER A 414 -3.09 -33.64 11.33
C SER A 414 -2.94 -32.15 11.45
N LEU A 415 -4.06 -31.41 11.40
CA LEU A 415 -4.03 -29.95 11.46
C LEU A 415 -3.74 -29.44 12.87
N ALA A 416 -2.72 -28.62 13.01
CA ALA A 416 -2.33 -27.93 14.22
C ALA A 416 -2.04 -26.45 13.92
N PRO A 417 -2.00 -25.55 14.93
CA PRO A 417 -1.51 -24.20 14.75
C PRO A 417 -0.05 -24.22 14.29
N CYS A 418 0.24 -23.64 13.12
CA CYS A 418 1.57 -23.57 12.52
C CYS A 418 1.96 -22.14 12.20
N HIS A 419 3.26 -21.88 12.23
CA HIS A 419 3.83 -20.60 11.82
C HIS A 419 3.90 -20.44 10.30
N ASN A 420 4.20 -21.54 9.61
CA ASN A 420 4.32 -21.71 8.16
C ASN A 420 5.50 -21.00 7.48
N ASP A 421 6.26 -20.18 8.21
CA ASP A 421 7.43 -19.45 7.69
C ASP A 421 8.59 -19.45 8.70
N LEU A 422 9.08 -20.64 9.04
CA LEU A 422 10.16 -20.83 10.01
C LEU A 422 11.55 -20.62 9.36
N VAL A 423 12.03 -19.39 9.44
CA VAL A 423 13.41 -19.02 9.11
C VAL A 423 14.19 -18.71 10.40
N ALA A 424 15.52 -18.80 10.37
CA ALA A 424 16.35 -18.56 11.56
C ALA A 424 16.16 -17.16 12.14
N GLU A 425 15.99 -16.16 11.26
CA GLU A 425 15.85 -14.75 11.57
C GLU A 425 14.55 -14.42 12.33
N ASN A 426 13.52 -15.29 12.25
CA ASN A 426 12.27 -15.15 12.98
C ASN A 426 12.38 -15.61 14.45
N PHE A 427 13.50 -16.27 14.83
CA PHE A 427 13.79 -16.60 16.22
C PHE A 427 14.67 -15.53 16.84
N ILE A 428 14.11 -14.77 17.78
CA ILE A 428 14.80 -13.66 18.45
C ILE A 428 15.16 -14.08 19.87
N LYS A 429 16.46 -14.00 20.21
CA LYS A 429 16.95 -14.22 21.56
C LYS A 429 16.98 -12.90 22.33
N ASP A 430 16.51 -12.90 23.58
CA ASP A 430 16.68 -11.79 24.52
C ASP A 430 18.05 -11.83 25.26
N ASN A 431 18.31 -10.83 26.08
CA ASN A 431 19.52 -10.75 26.90
C ASN A 431 19.58 -11.79 28.03
N LEU A 432 18.50 -12.49 28.33
CA LEU A 432 18.42 -13.57 29.31
C LEU A 432 18.56 -14.96 28.67
N GLY A 433 18.62 -15.03 27.34
CA GLY A 433 18.72 -16.26 26.57
C GLY A 433 17.38 -16.91 26.23
N ASN A 434 16.23 -16.27 26.49
CA ASN A 434 14.94 -16.76 26.06
C ASN A 434 14.73 -16.52 24.58
N LEU A 435 14.05 -17.45 23.88
CA LEU A 435 13.69 -17.30 22.48
C LEU A 435 12.22 -16.88 22.34
N TYR A 436 11.99 -16.00 21.38
CA TYR A 436 10.69 -15.59 20.87
C TYR A 436 10.60 -15.92 19.39
N LEU A 437 9.41 -16.27 18.91
CA LEU A 437 9.11 -16.49 17.50
C LEU A 437 8.22 -15.33 17.02
N ILE A 438 8.69 -14.61 16.00
CA ILE A 438 8.02 -13.42 15.43
C ILE A 438 7.60 -13.67 13.98
N ASP A 439 6.85 -12.73 13.41
CA ASP A 439 6.44 -12.67 12.00
C ASP A 439 5.42 -13.75 11.60
N TRP A 440 4.20 -13.58 12.09
CA TRP A 440 3.07 -14.50 11.96
C TRP A 440 2.22 -14.29 10.71
N GLU A 441 2.74 -13.63 9.68
CA GLU A 441 1.95 -13.20 8.51
C GLU A 441 1.46 -14.37 7.64
N TYR A 442 2.15 -15.52 7.64
CA TYR A 442 1.76 -16.75 6.93
C TYR A 442 1.14 -17.81 7.82
N SER A 443 0.97 -17.53 9.11
CA SER A 443 0.48 -18.51 10.09
C SER A 443 -0.94 -18.99 9.79
N GLY A 444 -1.23 -20.23 10.15
CA GLY A 444 -2.53 -20.86 9.92
C GLY A 444 -2.52 -22.31 10.42
N MET A 445 -3.70 -22.96 10.38
CA MET A 445 -3.80 -24.40 10.66
C MET A 445 -3.16 -25.20 9.53
N ASN A 446 -2.18 -26.03 9.84
CA ASN A 446 -1.45 -26.84 8.87
C ASN A 446 -0.93 -28.12 9.51
N ASP A 447 -0.30 -29.00 8.72
CA ASP A 447 0.47 -30.14 9.24
C ASP A 447 1.76 -29.62 9.92
N PRO A 448 2.05 -29.96 11.20
CA PRO A 448 3.28 -29.58 11.88
C PRO A 448 4.57 -29.91 11.15
N HIS A 449 4.55 -30.95 10.30
CA HIS A 449 5.70 -31.32 9.48
C HIS A 449 6.08 -30.23 8.46
N TRP A 450 5.14 -29.35 8.08
CA TRP A 450 5.45 -28.17 7.28
C TRP A 450 6.41 -27.24 8.01
N ASP A 451 6.12 -26.89 9.27
CA ASP A 451 7.01 -26.05 10.09
C ASP A 451 8.39 -26.67 10.27
N ILE A 452 8.45 -27.98 10.52
CA ILE A 452 9.72 -28.71 10.66
C ILE A 452 10.48 -28.72 9.33
N ALA A 453 9.79 -28.93 8.21
CA ALA A 453 10.38 -28.91 6.87
C ALA A 453 10.95 -27.53 6.54
N ALA A 454 10.21 -26.45 6.84
CA ALA A 454 10.67 -25.08 6.68
C ALA A 454 11.94 -24.80 7.50
N LEU A 455 11.91 -25.13 8.79
CA LEU A 455 13.05 -24.93 9.69
C LEU A 455 14.33 -25.61 9.15
N PHE A 456 14.23 -26.86 8.71
CA PHE A 456 15.37 -27.61 8.19
C PHE A 456 15.87 -27.06 6.84
N LEU A 457 14.95 -26.71 5.96
CA LEU A 457 15.24 -26.25 4.62
C LEU A 457 15.88 -24.84 4.63
N GLU A 458 15.22 -23.89 5.31
CA GLU A 458 15.61 -22.48 5.30
C GLU A 458 16.89 -22.24 6.12
N SER A 459 17.09 -23.03 7.17
CA SER A 459 18.28 -22.92 8.02
C SER A 459 19.38 -23.93 7.67
N SER A 460 19.23 -24.68 6.57
CA SER A 460 20.22 -25.63 6.06
C SER A 460 20.73 -26.61 7.14
N PHE A 461 19.81 -27.26 7.88
CA PHE A 461 20.17 -28.14 8.98
C PHE A 461 21.00 -29.33 8.51
N SER A 462 22.10 -29.61 9.22
CA SER A 462 22.87 -30.85 9.04
C SER A 462 22.02 -32.09 9.43
N ALA A 463 22.36 -33.26 8.90
CA ALA A 463 21.67 -34.49 9.24
C ALA A 463 21.67 -34.79 10.75
N GLU A 464 22.78 -34.49 11.45
CA GLU A 464 22.92 -34.60 12.89
C GLU A 464 21.97 -33.67 13.65
N ALA A 465 21.88 -32.38 13.17
CA ALA A 465 20.97 -31.41 13.78
C ALA A 465 19.50 -31.80 13.56
N GLN A 466 19.13 -32.30 12.38
CA GLN A 466 17.80 -32.83 12.08
C GLN A 466 17.44 -33.99 12.98
N ALA A 467 18.29 -34.99 13.09
CA ALA A 467 18.07 -36.17 13.93
C ALA A 467 17.93 -35.76 15.42
N TYR A 468 18.80 -34.88 15.91
CA TYR A 468 18.72 -34.35 17.26
C TYR A 468 17.40 -33.63 17.51
N PHE A 469 17.03 -32.69 16.60
CA PHE A 469 15.79 -31.91 16.72
C PHE A 469 14.55 -32.82 16.74
N LEU A 470 14.46 -33.77 15.80
CA LEU A 470 13.32 -34.70 15.75
C LEU A 470 13.19 -35.52 17.04
N ALA A 471 14.32 -36.02 17.57
CA ALA A 471 14.30 -36.75 18.86
C ALA A 471 13.81 -35.86 20.01
N ARG A 472 14.14 -34.56 20.02
CA ARG A 472 13.68 -33.63 21.06
C ARG A 472 12.22 -33.23 20.88
N TYR A 473 11.79 -32.98 19.63
CA TYR A 473 10.43 -32.58 19.31
C TYR A 473 9.43 -33.70 19.58
N TYR A 474 9.75 -34.93 19.17
CA TYR A 474 8.90 -36.13 19.38
C TYR A 474 9.18 -36.87 20.68
N LEU A 475 9.93 -36.31 21.61
CA LEU A 475 10.25 -36.92 22.90
C LEU A 475 10.84 -38.36 22.76
N ASN A 476 11.67 -38.56 21.73
CA ASN A 476 12.30 -39.81 21.28
C ASN A 476 11.35 -40.88 20.66
N ASP A 477 10.10 -40.51 20.36
CA ASP A 477 9.15 -41.37 19.65
C ASP A 477 8.85 -40.82 18.25
N VAL A 478 9.90 -40.79 17.41
CA VAL A 478 9.82 -40.20 16.06
C VAL A 478 8.96 -41.08 15.15
N PRO A 479 7.85 -40.59 14.56
CA PRO A 479 7.03 -41.35 13.64
C PRO A 479 7.83 -41.84 12.43
N ALA A 480 7.56 -43.06 11.99
CA ALA A 480 8.31 -43.69 10.89
C ALA A 480 8.14 -42.93 9.54
N ASP A 481 7.03 -42.21 9.37
CA ASP A 481 6.66 -41.44 8.20
C ASP A 481 7.13 -39.98 8.26
N ALA A 482 7.66 -39.51 9.40
CA ALA A 482 8.04 -38.10 9.60
C ALA A 482 9.05 -37.60 8.56
N SER A 483 10.09 -38.39 8.26
CA SER A 483 11.13 -38.05 7.30
C SER A 483 10.57 -37.90 5.87
N GLU A 484 9.67 -38.81 5.48
CA GLU A 484 9.02 -38.74 4.16
C GLU A 484 8.13 -37.51 4.05
N LYS A 485 7.29 -37.21 5.06
CA LYS A 485 6.46 -35.99 5.07
C LYS A 485 7.28 -34.72 4.99
N ILE A 486 8.35 -34.62 5.77
CA ILE A 486 9.27 -33.49 5.76
C ILE A 486 9.86 -33.29 4.36
N LEU A 487 10.35 -34.37 3.72
CA LEU A 487 10.92 -34.28 2.38
C LEU A 487 9.89 -33.83 1.33
N ILE A 488 8.66 -34.34 1.39
CA ILE A 488 7.57 -33.92 0.50
C ILE A 488 7.28 -32.43 0.67
N TYR A 489 7.18 -31.93 1.90
CA TYR A 489 6.96 -30.51 2.16
C TYR A 489 8.14 -29.63 1.73
N GLN A 490 9.37 -30.10 1.86
CA GLN A 490 10.55 -29.39 1.34
C GLN A 490 10.51 -29.25 -0.19
N ILE A 491 10.10 -30.31 -0.91
CA ILE A 491 9.91 -30.25 -2.36
C ILE A 491 8.84 -29.21 -2.71
N LEU A 492 7.70 -29.27 -2.03
CA LEU A 492 6.58 -28.37 -2.27
C LEU A 492 6.94 -26.91 -1.99
N MET A 493 7.68 -26.64 -0.90
CA MET A 493 8.18 -25.30 -0.57
C MET A 493 9.12 -24.75 -1.65
N ASP A 494 10.07 -25.55 -2.11
CA ASP A 494 11.01 -25.11 -3.12
C ASP A 494 10.33 -24.79 -4.46
N LEU A 495 9.32 -25.58 -4.84
CA LEU A 495 8.50 -25.29 -6.00
C LEU A 495 7.68 -24.00 -5.80
N LEU A 496 7.06 -23.84 -4.63
CA LEU A 496 6.25 -22.67 -4.27
C LEU A 496 7.08 -21.38 -4.33
N TRP A 497 8.25 -21.36 -3.68
CA TRP A 497 9.12 -20.19 -3.66
C TRP A 497 9.77 -19.90 -5.00
N SER A 498 9.99 -20.91 -5.86
CA SER A 498 10.41 -20.69 -7.24
C SER A 498 9.34 -19.93 -8.05
N LEU A 499 8.06 -20.30 -7.93
CA LEU A 499 6.96 -19.59 -8.58
C LEU A 499 6.74 -18.18 -8.01
N TRP A 500 6.88 -18.03 -6.69
CA TRP A 500 6.82 -16.73 -6.02
C TRP A 500 7.88 -15.77 -6.56
N THR A 501 9.10 -16.26 -6.77
CA THR A 501 10.19 -15.46 -7.36
C THR A 501 9.82 -14.99 -8.78
N ASP A 502 9.28 -15.88 -9.62
CA ASP A 502 8.85 -15.50 -10.97
C ASP A 502 7.77 -14.40 -10.95
N ILE A 503 6.83 -14.43 -9.99
CA ILE A 503 5.80 -13.38 -9.81
C ILE A 503 6.46 -12.05 -9.42
N LYS A 504 7.43 -12.08 -8.49
CA LYS A 504 8.11 -10.89 -8.01
C LYS A 504 9.01 -10.26 -9.08
N GLU A 505 9.73 -11.07 -9.84
CA GLU A 505 10.55 -10.62 -10.96
C GLU A 505 9.72 -10.01 -12.08
N ALA A 506 8.51 -10.53 -12.33
CA ALA A 506 7.54 -9.90 -13.23
C ALA A 506 7.11 -8.51 -12.75
N GLY A 507 7.10 -8.28 -11.44
CA GLY A 507 6.86 -6.97 -10.81
C GLY A 507 8.08 -6.03 -10.83
N GLY A 508 9.22 -6.47 -11.41
CA GLY A 508 10.44 -5.66 -11.52
C GLY A 508 11.41 -5.79 -10.34
N GLU A 509 11.18 -6.74 -9.43
CA GLU A 509 12.11 -7.06 -8.35
C GLU A 509 13.23 -8.01 -8.88
N ASP A 510 14.45 -7.94 -8.35
CA ASP A 510 15.57 -8.79 -8.72
C ASP A 510 15.97 -9.69 -7.54
N PHE A 511 15.81 -11.00 -7.71
CA PHE A 511 16.17 -12.03 -6.72
C PHE A 511 17.38 -12.88 -7.14
N ALA A 512 18.13 -12.44 -8.14
CA ALA A 512 19.33 -13.11 -8.67
C ALA A 512 19.05 -14.60 -8.99
N SER A 513 19.76 -15.54 -8.36
CA SER A 513 19.59 -16.97 -8.61
C SER A 513 18.58 -17.66 -7.68
N TYR A 514 17.91 -16.92 -6.77
CA TYR A 514 17.11 -17.51 -5.69
C TYR A 514 16.04 -18.50 -6.19
N GLY A 515 15.21 -18.08 -7.15
CA GLY A 515 14.15 -18.95 -7.71
C GLY A 515 14.72 -20.17 -8.44
N ALA A 516 15.81 -19.99 -9.19
CA ALA A 516 16.49 -21.07 -9.91
C ALA A 516 17.14 -22.08 -8.94
N ASP A 517 17.78 -21.61 -7.87
CA ASP A 517 18.40 -22.46 -6.84
C ASP A 517 17.34 -23.27 -6.09
N ARG A 518 16.18 -22.65 -5.79
CA ARG A 518 15.01 -23.36 -5.21
C ARG A 518 14.53 -24.48 -6.12
N TYR A 519 14.32 -24.17 -7.40
CA TYR A 519 13.87 -25.16 -8.39
C TYR A 519 14.87 -26.30 -8.57
N ALA A 520 16.18 -26.00 -8.64
CA ALA A 520 17.21 -27.02 -8.73
C ALA A 520 17.23 -27.95 -7.50
N ARG A 521 17.05 -27.41 -6.29
CA ARG A 521 16.96 -28.19 -5.06
C ARG A 521 15.70 -29.07 -5.03
N ALA A 522 14.54 -28.56 -5.50
CA ALA A 522 13.33 -29.36 -5.67
C ALA A 522 13.58 -30.58 -6.54
N LEU A 523 14.25 -30.42 -7.70
CA LEU A 523 14.62 -31.54 -8.59
C LEU A 523 15.48 -32.60 -7.91
N LEU A 524 16.46 -32.18 -7.08
CA LEU A 524 17.29 -33.11 -6.31
C LEU A 524 16.46 -33.87 -5.27
N ASN A 525 15.60 -33.17 -4.53
CA ASN A 525 14.74 -33.77 -3.52
C ASN A 525 13.66 -34.68 -4.12
N ILE A 526 13.15 -34.37 -5.32
CA ILE A 526 12.24 -35.27 -6.06
C ILE A 526 12.95 -36.62 -6.37
N LYS A 527 14.22 -36.58 -6.83
CA LYS A 527 14.98 -37.78 -7.09
C LYS A 527 15.16 -38.63 -5.82
N ARG A 528 15.47 -37.99 -4.67
CA ARG A 528 15.56 -38.69 -3.36
C ARG A 528 14.24 -39.33 -3.01
N TRP A 529 13.12 -38.60 -3.14
CA TRP A 529 11.79 -39.12 -2.81
C TRP A 529 11.39 -40.33 -3.68
N VAL A 530 11.63 -40.25 -5.01
CA VAL A 530 11.37 -41.36 -5.95
C VAL A 530 12.22 -42.57 -5.62
N ASN A 531 13.46 -42.38 -5.15
CA ASN A 531 14.36 -43.49 -4.74
C ASN A 531 14.13 -43.98 -3.31
N HIS A 532 13.13 -43.45 -2.57
CA HIS A 532 12.88 -43.76 -1.15
C HIS A 532 14.07 -43.43 -0.22
N GLU A 533 14.78 -42.34 -0.48
CA GLU A 533 15.94 -41.82 0.27
C GLU A 533 15.52 -40.69 1.22
N PHE A 534 14.64 -40.98 2.19
CA PHE A 534 14.11 -40.01 3.14
C PHE A 534 14.36 -40.33 4.60
#